data_0814d833a961275d7282dc732ccc0fad
#
_entry.id   0814d833a961275d7282dc732ccc0fad
#
_cell.length_a   1.000
_cell.length_b   1.000
_cell.length_c   1.000
_cell.angle_alpha   90.00
_cell.angle_beta   90.00
_cell.angle_gamma   90.00
#
_symmetry.space_group_name_H-M   'P 1'
#
loop_
_entity.id
_entity.type
_entity.pdbx_description
1 polymer ?
#
loop_
_entity_poly.entity_id
_entity_poly.type
_entity_poly.pdbx_seq_one_letter_code
_entity_poly.pdbx_strand_id
1 'polypeptide(L)'
;MTLEQKYIASTTLDHRKKYAQFFTPEKIAEFMCHWVLQGKQKTRILEPAYGLGIFSRILAQNTTLPVDAYEIDSRIFASAVTARPNGVNLWNKDYFTCDWNAKYDAIVCNPPYLKFHDYDNATYIMDVNSHLGTKLNGFTNLYTLFLLKSIAQLQEGGRLAYVIPSEFLNSDYGIEVKRALIQSNTLQHIIV
;
A
#
# COMPACT_ATOMS: atom_id res chain seq x y z
N MET A 1 -21.50 -2.18 14.80
CA MET A 1 -21.19 -1.71 13.43
C MET A 1 -19.71 -1.30 13.43
N THR A 2 -18.90 -1.91 12.57
CA THR A 2 -17.46 -1.59 12.45
C THR A 2 -17.26 -0.18 11.85
N LEU A 3 -16.02 0.32 11.91
CA LEU A 3 -15.68 1.61 11.29
C LEU A 3 -15.93 1.59 9.77
N GLU A 4 -15.57 0.48 9.12
CA GLU A 4 -15.80 0.23 7.70
C GLU A 4 -17.30 0.25 7.34
N GLN A 5 -18.13 -0.43 8.12
CA GLN A 5 -19.59 -0.43 7.92
C GLN A 5 -20.20 0.97 8.07
N LYS A 6 -19.75 1.74 9.06
CA LYS A 6 -20.19 3.14 9.26
C LYS A 6 -19.80 4.02 8.06
N TYR A 7 -18.56 3.91 7.61
CA TYR A 7 -18.06 4.67 6.47
C TYR A 7 -18.81 4.31 5.18
N ILE A 8 -19.03 3.02 4.91
CA ILE A 8 -19.79 2.54 3.74
C ILE A 8 -21.21 3.11 3.75
N ALA A 9 -21.87 3.14 4.90
CA ALA A 9 -23.23 3.67 5.04
C ALA A 9 -23.31 5.20 4.83
N SER A 10 -22.22 5.94 5.12
CA SER A 10 -22.15 7.40 5.01
C SER A 10 -21.55 7.91 3.70
N THR A 11 -21.05 7.01 2.82
CA THR A 11 -20.31 7.39 1.60
C THR A 11 -20.96 6.77 0.37
N THR A 12 -21.09 7.57 -0.70
CA THR A 12 -21.65 7.08 -1.97
C THR A 12 -20.75 6.04 -2.63
N LEU A 13 -21.37 5.15 -3.41
CA LEU A 13 -20.63 4.14 -4.17
C LEU A 13 -19.67 4.79 -5.17
N ASP A 14 -20.08 5.90 -5.81
CA ASP A 14 -19.26 6.59 -6.82
C ASP A 14 -17.99 7.19 -6.19
N HIS A 15 -18.10 7.78 -4.99
CA HIS A 15 -16.92 8.25 -4.26
C HIS A 15 -15.96 7.10 -3.96
N ARG A 16 -16.47 5.97 -3.45
CA ARG A 16 -15.65 4.80 -3.15
C ARG A 16 -15.00 4.19 -4.40
N LYS A 17 -15.70 4.18 -5.53
CA LYS A 17 -15.14 3.74 -6.81
C LYS A 17 -14.04 4.67 -7.30
N LYS A 18 -14.23 6.00 -7.20
CA LYS A 18 -13.23 7.01 -7.60
C LYS A 18 -11.87 6.79 -6.91
N TYR A 19 -11.87 6.37 -5.67
CA TYR A 19 -10.64 6.13 -4.89
C TYR A 19 -10.32 4.63 -4.74
N ALA A 20 -11.03 3.74 -5.46
CA ALA A 20 -10.87 2.28 -5.38
C ALA A 20 -10.82 1.76 -3.93
N GLN A 21 -11.75 2.21 -3.09
CA GLN A 21 -11.80 1.90 -1.66
C GLN A 21 -12.36 0.49 -1.42
N PHE A 22 -11.48 -0.48 -1.36
CA PHE A 22 -11.78 -1.87 -0.98
C PHE A 22 -11.15 -2.17 0.38
N PHE A 23 -11.99 -2.50 1.37
CA PHE A 23 -11.50 -2.76 2.73
C PHE A 23 -11.03 -4.21 2.89
N THR A 24 -9.85 -4.37 3.46
CA THR A 24 -9.26 -5.69 3.70
C THR A 24 -10.00 -6.41 4.82
N PRO A 25 -10.41 -7.69 4.63
CA PRO A 25 -10.94 -8.51 5.71
C PRO A 25 -9.93 -8.64 6.86
N GLU A 26 -10.41 -8.60 8.09
CA GLU A 26 -9.57 -8.58 9.31
C GLU A 26 -8.57 -9.73 9.36
N LYS A 27 -9.00 -10.95 9.08
CA LYS A 27 -8.13 -12.14 9.08
C LYS A 27 -6.98 -12.06 8.08
N ILE A 28 -7.23 -11.44 6.91
CA ILE A 28 -6.17 -11.21 5.91
C ILE A 28 -5.22 -10.13 6.42
N ALA A 29 -5.73 -9.06 6.99
CA ALA A 29 -4.91 -8.00 7.56
C ALA A 29 -4.05 -8.50 8.73
N GLU A 30 -4.60 -9.35 9.61
CA GLU A 30 -3.85 -10.02 10.69
C GLU A 30 -2.70 -10.86 10.14
N PHE A 31 -2.98 -11.71 9.16
CA PHE A 31 -1.95 -12.53 8.52
C PHE A 31 -0.82 -11.68 7.94
N MET A 32 -1.16 -10.61 7.20
CA MET A 32 -0.19 -9.70 6.61
C MET A 32 0.64 -8.97 7.66
N CYS A 33 0.00 -8.46 8.72
CA CYS A 33 0.69 -7.78 9.82
C CYS A 33 1.64 -8.73 10.57
N HIS A 34 1.20 -9.94 10.88
CA HIS A 34 2.07 -10.95 11.51
C HIS A 34 3.26 -11.31 10.62
N TRP A 35 3.06 -11.45 9.31
CA TRP A 35 4.14 -11.70 8.35
C TRP A 35 5.21 -10.60 8.37
N VAL A 36 4.81 -9.33 8.27
CA VAL A 36 5.77 -8.22 8.18
C VAL A 36 6.51 -7.96 9.50
N LEU A 37 5.94 -8.37 10.63
CA LEU A 37 6.58 -8.24 11.95
C LEU A 37 7.62 -9.32 12.24
N GLN A 38 7.65 -10.43 11.50
CA GLN A 38 8.64 -11.50 11.68
C GLN A 38 10.05 -11.12 11.22
N GLY A 39 11.05 -11.92 11.62
CA GLY A 39 12.44 -11.80 11.18
C GLY A 39 13.26 -10.81 11.99
N LYS A 40 14.12 -10.01 11.34
CA LYS A 40 15.01 -9.05 12.00
C LYS A 40 14.25 -8.05 12.87
N GLN A 41 14.93 -7.47 13.85
CA GLN A 41 14.41 -6.34 14.63
C GLN A 41 13.97 -5.22 13.70
N LYS A 42 12.77 -4.68 13.95
CA LYS A 42 12.16 -3.60 13.19
C LYS A 42 12.36 -2.27 13.95
N THR A 43 12.42 -1.19 13.21
CA THR A 43 12.48 0.16 13.78
C THR A 43 11.37 1.08 13.22
N ARG A 44 10.91 0.81 11.99
CA ARG A 44 9.96 1.69 11.29
C ARG A 44 9.09 0.91 10.33
N ILE A 45 7.79 1.20 10.36
CA ILE A 45 6.77 0.53 9.53
C ILE A 45 6.13 1.54 8.57
N LEU A 46 5.73 1.08 7.39
CA LEU A 46 5.01 1.89 6.39
C LEU A 46 3.66 1.25 6.05
N GLU A 47 2.60 2.08 6.02
CA GLU A 47 1.30 1.77 5.43
C GLU A 47 1.00 2.78 4.31
N PRO A 48 1.32 2.49 3.03
CA PRO A 48 1.25 3.45 1.92
C PRO A 48 -0.16 3.95 1.57
N ALA A 49 -1.20 3.16 1.87
CA ALA A 49 -2.60 3.48 1.62
C ALA A 49 -3.43 3.12 2.85
N TYR A 50 -3.62 4.09 3.73
CA TYR A 50 -4.17 3.87 5.07
C TYR A 50 -5.64 3.44 5.07
N GLY A 51 -6.46 4.03 4.23
CA GLY A 51 -7.89 3.82 4.25
C GLY A 51 -8.48 4.15 5.63
N LEU A 52 -9.11 3.16 6.25
CA LEU A 52 -9.62 3.26 7.62
C LEU A 52 -8.65 2.68 8.66
N GLY A 53 -7.42 2.32 8.25
CA GLY A 53 -6.32 1.94 9.14
C GLY A 53 -6.44 0.56 9.77
N ILE A 54 -6.97 -0.42 9.05
CA ILE A 54 -7.09 -1.79 9.57
C ILE A 54 -5.71 -2.36 9.95
N PHE A 55 -4.70 -2.17 9.10
CA PHE A 55 -3.35 -2.66 9.37
C PHE A 55 -2.72 -1.95 10.58
N SER A 56 -2.79 -0.62 10.63
CA SER A 56 -2.26 0.14 11.77
C SER A 56 -2.94 -0.22 13.09
N ARG A 57 -4.26 -0.49 13.09
CA ARG A 57 -4.96 -0.96 14.31
C ARG A 57 -4.44 -2.31 14.78
N ILE A 58 -4.20 -3.24 13.86
CA ILE A 58 -3.64 -4.57 14.18
C ILE A 58 -2.17 -4.45 14.60
N LEU A 59 -1.37 -3.65 13.90
CA LEU A 59 0.02 -3.40 14.26
C LEU A 59 0.15 -2.83 15.67
N ALA A 60 -0.68 -1.85 16.05
CA ALA A 60 -0.66 -1.24 17.37
C ALA A 60 -0.98 -2.22 18.53
N GLN A 61 -1.63 -3.34 18.26
CA GLN A 61 -1.86 -4.42 19.23
C GLN A 61 -0.64 -5.33 19.38
N ASN A 62 0.27 -5.34 18.40
CA ASN A 62 1.38 -6.31 18.34
C ASN A 62 2.76 -5.64 18.45
N THR A 63 2.86 -4.32 18.35
CA THR A 63 4.13 -3.58 18.46
C THR A 63 3.90 -2.13 18.85
N THR A 64 4.93 -1.51 19.42
CA THR A 64 4.99 -0.07 19.74
C THR A 64 5.79 0.73 18.71
N LEU A 65 6.20 0.10 17.60
CA LEU A 65 7.00 0.75 16.57
C LEU A 65 6.21 1.85 15.86
N PRO A 66 6.88 2.94 15.44
CA PRO A 66 6.23 3.99 14.68
C PRO A 66 5.78 3.47 13.31
N VAL A 67 4.57 3.83 12.93
CA VAL A 67 3.99 3.55 11.63
C VAL A 67 3.82 4.86 10.87
N ASP A 68 4.45 4.99 9.72
CA ASP A 68 4.20 6.07 8.78
C ASP A 68 3.08 5.65 7.82
N ALA A 69 2.06 6.49 7.68
CA ALA A 69 0.87 6.16 6.91
C ALA A 69 0.37 7.33 6.06
N TYR A 70 -0.12 7.02 4.87
CA TYR A 70 -0.57 8.01 3.88
C TYR A 70 -1.99 7.71 3.43
N GLU A 71 -2.81 8.77 3.29
CA GLU A 71 -4.17 8.70 2.76
C GLU A 71 -4.44 9.93 1.89
N ILE A 72 -4.77 9.72 0.63
CA ILE A 72 -5.01 10.80 -0.32
C ILE A 72 -6.43 11.37 -0.22
N ASP A 73 -7.44 10.53 0.07
CA ASP A 73 -8.83 10.95 0.16
C ASP A 73 -9.10 11.63 1.52
N SER A 74 -9.31 12.95 1.50
CA SER A 74 -9.58 13.75 2.69
C SER A 74 -10.83 13.31 3.46
N ARG A 75 -11.83 12.70 2.79
CA ARG A 75 -13.06 12.23 3.43
C ARG A 75 -12.80 11.01 4.30
N ILE A 76 -12.09 10.00 3.76
CA ILE A 76 -11.75 8.82 4.54
C ILE A 76 -10.71 9.17 5.61
N PHE A 77 -9.75 10.06 5.31
CA PHE A 77 -8.79 10.59 6.27
C PHE A 77 -9.49 11.20 7.49
N ALA A 78 -10.48 12.09 7.28
CA ALA A 78 -11.24 12.71 8.36
C ALA A 78 -11.96 11.67 9.25
N SER A 79 -12.44 10.58 8.65
CA SER A 79 -13.09 9.48 9.38
C SER A 79 -12.06 8.62 10.14
N ALA A 80 -10.87 8.48 9.59
CA ALA A 80 -9.82 7.59 10.09
C ALA A 80 -8.97 8.23 11.21
N VAL A 81 -8.73 9.54 11.12
CA VAL A 81 -7.83 10.25 12.05
C VAL A 81 -8.29 10.18 13.51
N THR A 82 -9.60 10.16 13.76
CA THR A 82 -10.19 10.06 15.10
C THR A 82 -10.05 8.67 15.73
N ALA A 83 -9.90 7.63 14.89
CA ALA A 83 -9.72 6.24 15.32
C ALA A 83 -8.26 5.77 15.22
N ARG A 84 -7.35 6.67 14.89
CA ARG A 84 -5.93 6.40 14.70
C ARG A 84 -5.28 5.94 16.01
N PRO A 85 -4.58 4.79 16.02
CA PRO A 85 -3.81 4.36 17.18
C PRO A 85 -2.64 5.29 17.51
N ASN A 86 -2.19 5.26 18.77
CA ASN A 86 -0.94 5.92 19.14
C ASN A 86 0.25 5.33 18.37
N GLY A 87 1.25 6.16 18.07
CA GLY A 87 2.43 5.74 17.31
C GLY A 87 2.26 5.72 15.79
N VAL A 88 1.05 6.02 15.27
CA VAL A 88 0.82 6.16 13.84
C VAL A 88 0.94 7.63 13.41
N ASN A 89 1.88 7.92 12.53
CA ASN A 89 2.03 9.19 11.85
C ASN A 89 1.19 9.15 10.57
N LEU A 90 -0.02 9.69 10.60
CA LEU A 90 -0.94 9.67 9.46
C LEU A 90 -0.96 11.03 8.78
N TRP A 91 -0.66 11.03 7.47
CA TRP A 91 -0.70 12.24 6.63
C TRP A 91 -1.79 12.16 5.57
N ASN A 92 -2.56 13.25 5.40
CA ASN A 92 -3.44 13.42 4.25
C ASN A 92 -2.63 13.88 3.05
N LYS A 93 -1.93 12.95 2.41
CA LYS A 93 -1.03 13.20 1.27
C LYS A 93 -1.04 12.01 0.31
N ASP A 94 -0.70 12.31 -0.94
CA ASP A 94 -0.35 11.27 -1.89
C ASP A 94 0.98 10.61 -1.50
N TYR A 95 0.98 9.28 -1.42
CA TYR A 95 2.16 8.47 -1.13
C TYR A 95 3.31 8.73 -2.13
N PHE A 96 3.02 9.03 -3.40
CA PHE A 96 4.07 9.32 -4.39
C PHE A 96 4.81 10.61 -4.13
N THR A 97 4.24 11.55 -3.36
CA THR A 97 4.92 12.80 -2.98
C THR A 97 5.87 12.65 -1.80
N CYS A 98 5.91 11.49 -1.13
CA CYS A 98 6.84 11.29 -0.03
C CYS A 98 8.22 10.83 -0.52
N ASP A 99 9.21 11.01 0.35
CA ASP A 99 10.63 10.74 0.06
C ASP A 99 10.86 9.30 -0.42
N TRP A 100 11.38 9.16 -1.61
CA TRP A 100 11.75 7.88 -2.21
C TRP A 100 12.91 7.18 -1.50
N ASN A 101 13.77 7.94 -0.81
CA ASN A 101 14.94 7.40 -0.11
C ASN A 101 14.60 6.92 1.31
N ALA A 102 13.40 7.23 1.81
CA ALA A 102 12.96 6.72 3.10
C ALA A 102 12.95 5.19 3.09
N LYS A 103 13.49 4.56 4.13
CA LYS A 103 13.58 3.10 4.26
C LYS A 103 12.75 2.60 5.43
N TYR A 104 12.14 1.42 5.26
CA TYR A 104 11.24 0.80 6.21
C TYR A 104 11.59 -0.68 6.38
N ASP A 105 11.51 -1.18 7.61
CA ASP A 105 11.76 -2.59 7.94
C ASP A 105 10.54 -3.48 7.70
N ALA A 106 9.36 -2.87 7.73
CA ALA A 106 8.09 -3.55 7.46
C ALA A 106 7.19 -2.65 6.62
N ILE A 107 6.57 -3.22 5.59
CA ILE A 107 5.61 -2.51 4.73
C ILE A 107 4.38 -3.39 4.55
N VAL A 108 3.20 -2.85 4.81
CA VAL A 108 1.92 -3.54 4.61
C VAL A 108 0.96 -2.64 3.85
N CYS A 109 0.30 -3.18 2.81
CA CYS A 109 -0.57 -2.35 1.98
C CYS A 109 -1.68 -3.15 1.28
N ASN A 110 -2.85 -2.54 1.23
CA ASN A 110 -3.88 -2.78 0.25
C ASN A 110 -3.98 -1.51 -0.61
N PRO A 111 -3.29 -1.43 -1.75
CA PRO A 111 -3.23 -0.23 -2.57
C PRO A 111 -4.55 0.01 -3.33
N PRO A 112 -4.79 1.22 -3.87
CA PRO A 112 -5.95 1.48 -4.70
C PRO A 112 -5.89 0.70 -6.03
N TYR A 113 -6.97 -0.04 -6.39
CA TYR A 113 -7.06 -0.86 -7.60
C TYR A 113 -7.55 -0.05 -8.81
N LEU A 114 -6.97 1.15 -9.01
CA LEU A 114 -7.28 1.98 -10.19
C LEU A 114 -6.56 1.44 -11.43
N LYS A 115 -7.32 1.32 -12.52
CA LYS A 115 -6.77 0.97 -13.83
C LYS A 115 -6.10 2.19 -14.46
N PHE A 116 -5.27 1.95 -15.45
CA PHE A 116 -4.46 2.97 -16.13
C PHE A 116 -5.25 4.18 -16.67
N HIS A 117 -6.55 4.04 -16.93
CA HIS A 117 -7.41 5.12 -17.42
C HIS A 117 -8.20 5.85 -16.31
N ASP A 118 -8.08 5.41 -15.06
CA ASP A 118 -8.84 5.94 -13.93
C ASP A 118 -8.06 7.01 -13.13
N TYR A 119 -6.80 7.27 -13.50
CA TYR A 119 -5.91 8.22 -12.81
C TYR A 119 -4.93 8.89 -13.79
N ASP A 120 -4.24 9.95 -13.37
CA ASP A 120 -3.15 10.55 -14.15
C ASP A 120 -1.92 9.64 -14.17
N ASN A 121 -1.98 8.60 -15.00
CA ASN A 121 -0.96 7.57 -15.05
C ASN A 121 0.38 8.05 -15.58
N ALA A 122 0.39 9.05 -16.47
CA ALA A 122 1.61 9.53 -17.11
C ALA A 122 2.60 10.11 -16.08
N THR A 123 2.12 10.97 -15.18
CA THR A 123 2.94 11.57 -14.12
C THR A 123 3.51 10.51 -13.18
N TYR A 124 2.69 9.58 -12.69
CA TYR A 124 3.14 8.52 -11.79
C TYR A 124 4.13 7.55 -12.44
N ILE A 125 3.87 7.16 -13.71
CA ILE A 125 4.76 6.27 -14.47
C ILE A 125 6.12 6.94 -14.72
N MET A 126 6.12 8.22 -15.09
CA MET A 126 7.35 8.98 -15.28
C MET A 126 8.17 9.06 -13.99
N ASP A 127 7.52 9.31 -12.86
CA ASP A 127 8.15 9.37 -11.55
C ASP A 127 8.79 8.02 -11.17
N VAL A 128 8.04 6.92 -11.27
CA VAL A 128 8.56 5.56 -10.99
C VAL A 128 9.69 5.19 -11.93
N ASN A 129 9.55 5.44 -13.24
CA ASN A 129 10.59 5.13 -14.22
C ASN A 129 11.89 5.91 -13.92
N SER A 130 11.78 7.19 -13.53
CA SER A 130 12.94 8.02 -13.23
C SER A 130 13.70 7.55 -11.99
N HIS A 131 12.99 7.09 -10.96
CA HIS A 131 13.61 6.63 -9.70
C HIS A 131 14.15 5.21 -9.78
N LEU A 132 13.51 4.33 -10.55
CA LEU A 132 13.83 2.89 -10.57
C LEU A 132 14.53 2.43 -11.86
N GLY A 133 14.66 3.30 -12.86
CA GLY A 133 15.22 2.92 -14.17
C GLY A 133 14.36 1.90 -14.93
N THR A 134 13.07 1.81 -14.60
CA THR A 134 12.12 0.90 -15.25
C THR A 134 11.60 1.47 -16.58
N LYS A 135 10.93 0.64 -17.37
CA LYS A 135 10.31 1.03 -18.65
C LYS A 135 8.82 0.74 -18.65
N LEU A 136 8.14 1.18 -17.58
CA LEU A 136 6.70 1.04 -17.46
C LEU A 136 6.01 1.86 -18.54
N ASN A 137 4.92 1.34 -19.08
CA ASN A 137 4.13 1.97 -20.13
C ASN A 137 2.76 2.45 -19.60
N GLY A 138 2.03 3.19 -20.46
CA GLY A 138 0.75 3.81 -20.13
C GLY A 138 -0.39 2.83 -19.75
N PHE A 139 -0.20 1.52 -19.82
CA PHE A 139 -1.20 0.52 -19.42
C PHE A 139 -0.98 0.02 -17.97
N THR A 140 -0.03 0.61 -17.24
CA THR A 140 0.32 0.20 -15.88
C THR A 140 -0.77 0.63 -14.89
N ASN A 141 -1.30 -0.30 -14.12
CA ASN A 141 -2.28 -0.04 -13.07
C ASN A 141 -1.62 0.55 -11.81
N LEU A 142 -2.35 1.40 -11.07
CA LEU A 142 -1.80 2.16 -9.95
C LEU A 142 -1.22 1.26 -8.84
N TYR A 143 -1.87 0.15 -8.51
CA TYR A 143 -1.39 -0.76 -7.46
C TYR A 143 0.00 -1.33 -7.73
N THR A 144 0.40 -1.49 -9.00
CA THR A 144 1.74 -1.96 -9.36
C THR A 144 2.80 -0.89 -9.12
N LEU A 145 2.46 0.38 -9.32
CA LEU A 145 3.35 1.51 -9.01
C LEU A 145 3.58 1.62 -7.49
N PHE A 146 2.52 1.46 -6.69
CA PHE A 146 2.64 1.37 -5.22
C PHE A 146 3.58 0.25 -4.80
N LEU A 147 3.43 -0.94 -5.38
CA LEU A 147 4.27 -2.10 -5.08
C LEU A 147 5.74 -1.81 -5.41
N LEU A 148 6.05 -1.28 -6.59
CA LEU A 148 7.41 -0.99 -7.02
C LEU A 148 8.09 0.07 -6.12
N LYS A 149 7.39 1.16 -5.79
CA LYS A 149 7.91 2.16 -4.85
C LYS A 149 8.17 1.54 -3.47
N SER A 150 7.26 0.73 -2.97
CA SER A 150 7.43 0.08 -1.66
C SER A 150 8.60 -0.91 -1.64
N ILE A 151 8.83 -1.65 -2.73
CA ILE A 151 10.02 -2.51 -2.84
C ILE A 151 11.30 -1.66 -2.77
N ALA A 152 11.33 -0.52 -3.45
CA ALA A 152 12.48 0.39 -3.40
C ALA A 152 12.70 0.98 -2.01
N GLN A 153 11.63 1.20 -1.24
CA GLN A 153 11.71 1.70 0.14
C GLN A 153 11.93 0.60 1.20
N LEU A 154 11.92 -0.67 0.79
CA LEU A 154 12.15 -1.76 1.74
C LEU A 154 13.63 -1.80 2.15
N GLN A 155 13.86 -1.88 3.46
CA GLN A 155 15.20 -2.02 4.04
C GLN A 155 15.72 -3.45 3.81
N GLU A 156 17.03 -3.63 3.71
CA GLU A 156 17.64 -4.96 3.62
C GLU A 156 17.23 -5.85 4.81
N GLY A 157 16.70 -7.02 4.50
CA GLY A 157 16.12 -7.96 5.47
C GLY A 157 14.76 -7.53 6.04
N GLY A 158 14.18 -6.45 5.51
CA GLY A 158 12.81 -6.03 5.78
C GLY A 158 11.78 -6.99 5.16
N ARG A 159 10.51 -6.83 5.52
CA ARG A 159 9.40 -7.62 4.98
C ARG A 159 8.28 -6.74 4.46
N LEU A 160 7.73 -7.16 3.33
CA LEU A 160 6.64 -6.48 2.65
C LEU A 160 5.49 -7.46 2.42
N ALA A 161 4.26 -7.05 2.72
CA ALA A 161 3.04 -7.79 2.41
C ALA A 161 2.05 -6.89 1.66
N TYR A 162 1.61 -7.36 0.48
CA TYR A 162 0.65 -6.66 -0.38
C TYR A 162 -0.51 -7.56 -0.73
N VAL A 163 -1.73 -7.04 -0.65
CA VAL A 163 -2.90 -7.68 -1.25
C VAL A 163 -3.25 -6.91 -2.53
N ILE A 164 -3.16 -7.57 -3.67
CA ILE A 164 -3.36 -6.97 -5.00
C ILE A 164 -4.08 -7.94 -5.93
N PRO A 165 -4.78 -7.44 -6.96
CA PRO A 165 -5.37 -8.31 -7.98
C PRO A 165 -4.32 -9.17 -8.68
N SER A 166 -4.62 -10.44 -8.90
CA SER A 166 -3.71 -11.38 -9.57
C SER A 166 -3.59 -11.16 -11.09
N GLU A 167 -4.38 -10.25 -11.66
CA GLU A 167 -4.40 -9.93 -13.09
C GLU A 167 -3.01 -9.59 -13.67
N PHE A 168 -2.13 -8.95 -12.87
CA PHE A 168 -0.78 -8.60 -13.34
C PHE A 168 0.07 -9.83 -13.68
N LEU A 169 -0.24 -11.00 -13.13
CA LEU A 169 0.50 -12.23 -13.43
C LEU A 169 0.34 -12.66 -14.89
N ASN A 170 -0.81 -12.35 -15.50
CA ASN A 170 -1.17 -12.77 -16.86
C ASN A 170 -1.32 -11.59 -17.85
N SER A 171 -0.90 -10.39 -17.47
CA SER A 171 -1.01 -9.20 -18.32
C SER A 171 0.34 -8.75 -18.88
N ASP A 172 0.31 -8.04 -20.02
CA ASP A 172 1.52 -7.50 -20.66
C ASP A 172 2.19 -6.43 -19.78
N TYR A 173 1.43 -5.54 -19.13
CA TYR A 173 1.99 -4.56 -18.20
C TYR A 173 2.61 -5.23 -16.97
N GLY A 174 2.19 -6.44 -16.61
CA GLY A 174 2.75 -7.22 -15.52
C GLY A 174 4.15 -7.76 -15.81
N ILE A 175 4.64 -7.74 -17.05
CA ILE A 175 5.97 -8.25 -17.40
C ILE A 175 7.05 -7.47 -16.64
N GLU A 176 7.00 -6.13 -16.65
CA GLU A 176 7.98 -5.29 -15.93
C GLU A 176 7.89 -5.47 -14.41
N VAL A 177 6.66 -5.60 -13.88
CA VAL A 177 6.45 -5.85 -12.45
C VAL A 177 7.04 -7.20 -12.04
N LYS A 178 6.75 -8.27 -12.82
CA LYS A 178 7.33 -9.61 -12.59
C LYS A 178 8.86 -9.60 -12.69
N ARG A 179 9.39 -8.87 -13.69
CA ARG A 179 10.84 -8.70 -13.83
C ARG A 179 11.44 -8.03 -12.60
N ALA A 180 10.87 -6.94 -12.12
CA ALA A 180 11.33 -6.24 -10.93
C ALA A 180 11.27 -7.16 -9.68
N LEU A 181 10.19 -7.91 -9.49
CA LEU A 181 10.04 -8.86 -8.39
C LEU A 181 11.09 -9.98 -8.43
N ILE A 182 11.37 -10.53 -9.63
CA ILE A 182 12.37 -11.59 -9.80
C ILE A 182 13.80 -11.04 -9.62
N GLN A 183 14.10 -9.89 -10.24
CA GLN A 183 15.42 -9.28 -10.16
C GLN A 183 15.76 -8.77 -8.75
N SER A 184 14.77 -8.35 -7.97
CA SER A 184 15.00 -7.98 -6.57
C SER A 184 15.47 -9.15 -5.71
N ASN A 185 15.24 -10.39 -6.17
CA ASN A 185 15.50 -11.65 -5.43
C ASN A 185 14.87 -11.67 -4.02
N THR A 186 13.79 -10.93 -3.84
CA THR A 186 13.13 -10.73 -2.53
C THR A 186 11.76 -11.39 -2.44
N LEU A 187 11.19 -11.82 -3.58
CA LEU A 187 9.88 -12.48 -3.61
C LEU A 187 9.96 -13.84 -2.91
N GLN A 188 9.21 -14.01 -1.83
CA GLN A 188 9.19 -15.24 -1.04
C GLN A 188 7.92 -16.06 -1.29
N HIS A 189 6.75 -15.40 -1.32
CA HIS A 189 5.46 -16.08 -1.44
C HIS A 189 4.51 -15.32 -2.36
N ILE A 190 3.77 -16.06 -3.17
CA ILE A 190 2.55 -15.61 -3.84
C ILE A 190 1.43 -16.53 -3.34
N ILE A 191 0.40 -15.95 -2.73
CA ILE A 191 -0.76 -16.66 -2.21
C ILE A 191 -1.96 -16.24 -3.07
N VAL A 192 -2.65 -17.19 -3.67
CA VAL A 192 -3.81 -16.99 -4.58
C VAL A 192 -5.02 -17.68 -4.01
#